data_f3eaf16e3d2f92027d0d2c85ddb3fb2e
#
_entry.id   f3eaf16e3d2f92027d0d2c85ddb3fb2e
#
_cell.length_a   1.000
_cell.length_b   1.000
_cell.length_c   1.000
_cell.angle_alpha   90.00
_cell.angle_beta   90.00
_cell.angle_gamma   90.00
#
_symmetry.space_group_name_H-M   'P 1'
#
loop_
_entity.id
_entity.type
_entity.pdbx_description
1 polymer ?
#
loop_
_entity_poly.entity_id
_entity_poly.type
_entity_poly.pdbx_seq_one_letter_code
_entity_poly.pdbx_strand_id
1 'polypeptide(L)'
;MRTGRMLLLSTLTLASCGPLHEEEAALAERADALWVDADADGIDDGFEDQLAAKFAPEVRLAPLSIDWARPANVDWYLARVHMRFDHSGCPDCQVLALATPTQSNLSTQSHATKGTFCGHTSTVYYSNASRKEFFLQPPDDAVHNGAPSSEWKVYVHSKKSALVAGGYDIQYWFFYPYNDSYASVNHESDWEHITVTTDSAGNFYSAWYAAHSGGTRYSASQLRWNGTHPIVYSVDGSHASYPTVGTYPTSVPGFSDHTYDGGPVWQTWNNWVNVGERGAPRNVQNFIKYGGRWGEIGETDATSGVQGPSFQGSWNTY
;
A
#
# COMPACT_ATOMS: atom_id res chain seq x y z
N MET A 1 43.87 -86.91 -22.87
CA MET A 1 44.35 -85.53 -22.63
C MET A 1 43.16 -84.58 -22.83
N ARG A 2 42.62 -84.08 -21.73
CA ARG A 2 41.51 -83.12 -21.71
C ARG A 2 42.05 -81.80 -21.12
N THR A 3 42.12 -80.77 -21.99
CA THR A 3 42.46 -79.39 -21.55
C THR A 3 41.20 -78.66 -21.10
N GLY A 4 41.10 -78.35 -19.81
CA GLY A 4 40.04 -77.51 -19.25
C GLY A 4 40.38 -76.07 -19.52
N ARG A 5 39.42 -75.31 -20.08
CA ARG A 5 39.44 -73.85 -20.16
C ARG A 5 38.75 -73.31 -18.89
N MET A 6 39.50 -72.53 -18.14
CA MET A 6 38.97 -71.73 -16.98
C MET A 6 38.37 -70.43 -17.50
N LEU A 7 37.06 -70.21 -17.29
CA LEU A 7 36.38 -68.96 -17.57
C LEU A 7 36.56 -68.05 -16.36
N LEU A 8 37.25 -66.94 -16.59
CA LEU A 8 37.25 -65.83 -15.60
C LEU A 8 35.95 -65.01 -15.75
N LEU A 9 35.11 -65.04 -14.73
CA LEU A 9 33.98 -64.12 -14.61
C LEU A 9 34.51 -62.84 -13.96
N SER A 10 34.54 -61.72 -14.75
CA SER A 10 34.77 -60.40 -14.25
C SER A 10 33.44 -59.84 -13.74
N THR A 11 33.30 -59.69 -12.46
CA THR A 11 32.20 -58.93 -11.86
C THR A 11 32.43 -57.43 -12.04
N LEU A 12 31.65 -56.74 -12.86
CA LEU A 12 31.55 -55.31 -12.90
C LEU A 12 30.76 -54.88 -11.66
N THR A 13 31.42 -54.22 -10.73
CA THR A 13 30.76 -53.45 -9.64
C THR A 13 30.28 -52.14 -10.23
N LEU A 14 28.96 -51.99 -10.40
CA LEU A 14 28.30 -50.73 -10.62
C LEU A 14 28.49 -49.85 -9.36
N ALA A 15 29.30 -48.82 -9.48
CA ALA A 15 29.34 -47.77 -8.50
C ALA A 15 27.99 -47.05 -8.50
N SER A 16 27.25 -47.16 -7.39
CA SER A 16 26.02 -46.39 -7.18
C SER A 16 26.35 -44.92 -6.99
N CYS A 17 25.99 -44.08 -7.92
CA CYS A 17 25.89 -42.62 -7.71
C CYS A 17 24.66 -42.37 -6.84
N GLY A 18 24.84 -42.30 -5.55
CA GLY A 18 23.68 -42.29 -4.66
C GLY A 18 23.59 -41.31 -3.51
N PRO A 19 24.44 -40.34 -3.19
CA PRO A 19 24.03 -39.34 -2.22
C PRO A 19 23.72 -37.96 -2.80
N LEU A 20 24.29 -37.57 -3.94
CA LEU A 20 24.13 -36.21 -4.45
C LEU A 20 22.70 -35.91 -4.98
N HIS A 21 22.05 -36.87 -5.57
CA HIS A 21 20.68 -36.72 -6.07
C HIS A 21 19.61 -36.67 -4.95
N GLU A 22 19.85 -37.39 -3.85
CA GLU A 22 18.94 -37.34 -2.70
C GLU A 22 19.09 -36.04 -1.91
N GLU A 23 20.28 -35.48 -1.85
CA GLU A 23 20.55 -34.18 -1.20
C GLU A 23 20.01 -33.00 -2.02
N GLU A 24 20.15 -33.03 -3.34
CA GLU A 24 19.54 -32.06 -4.26
C GLU A 24 18.00 -32.14 -4.25
N ALA A 25 17.43 -33.34 -4.22
CA ALA A 25 15.99 -33.54 -4.11
C ALA A 25 15.47 -33.07 -2.74
N ALA A 26 16.18 -33.35 -1.65
CA ALA A 26 15.83 -32.89 -0.30
C ALA A 26 16.00 -31.37 -0.15
N LEU A 27 16.93 -30.73 -0.85
CA LEU A 27 17.07 -29.27 -0.89
C LEU A 27 15.97 -28.62 -1.74
N ALA A 28 15.59 -29.24 -2.87
CA ALA A 28 14.47 -28.80 -3.67
C ALA A 28 13.13 -28.94 -2.91
N GLU A 29 12.91 -30.07 -2.26
CA GLU A 29 11.73 -30.32 -1.42
C GLU A 29 11.68 -29.39 -0.19
N ARG A 30 12.82 -29.00 0.39
CA ARG A 30 12.91 -27.97 1.43
C ARG A 30 12.66 -26.56 0.89
N ALA A 31 13.09 -26.24 -0.32
CA ALA A 31 12.80 -24.97 -0.96
C ALA A 31 11.30 -24.85 -1.26
N ASP A 32 10.68 -25.92 -1.81
CA ASP A 32 9.23 -25.97 -2.06
C ASP A 32 8.39 -25.95 -0.77
N ALA A 33 8.90 -26.54 0.33
CA ALA A 33 8.23 -26.53 1.64
C ALA A 33 8.29 -25.18 2.37
N LEU A 34 9.09 -24.24 1.88
CA LEU A 34 9.21 -22.88 2.42
C LEU A 34 8.51 -21.83 1.55
N TRP A 35 7.98 -22.23 0.39
CA TRP A 35 7.19 -21.33 -0.45
C TRP A 35 5.84 -21.06 0.22
N VAL A 36 5.62 -19.82 0.59
CA VAL A 36 4.36 -19.33 1.16
C VAL A 36 3.86 -18.18 0.28
N ASP A 37 2.65 -18.28 -0.20
CA ASP A 37 1.94 -17.27 -1.00
C ASP A 37 0.53 -17.17 -0.42
N ALA A 38 0.39 -16.40 0.66
CA ALA A 38 -0.84 -16.32 1.45
C ALA A 38 -1.92 -15.48 0.79
N ASP A 39 -1.54 -14.56 -0.10
CA ASP A 39 -2.46 -13.67 -0.80
C ASP A 39 -2.75 -14.08 -2.25
N ALA A 40 -2.09 -15.14 -2.71
CA ALA A 40 -2.30 -15.79 -4.00
C ALA A 40 -1.97 -14.89 -5.21
N ASP A 41 -0.95 -14.03 -5.09
CA ASP A 41 -0.47 -13.18 -6.18
C ASP A 41 0.62 -13.87 -7.04
N GLY A 42 1.12 -15.02 -6.58
CA GLY A 42 2.14 -15.83 -7.22
C GLY A 42 3.56 -15.35 -6.96
N ILE A 43 3.79 -14.62 -5.85
CA ILE A 43 5.09 -14.26 -5.30
C ILE A 43 5.23 -14.93 -3.92
N ASP A 44 6.44 -15.31 -3.55
CA ASP A 44 6.69 -15.84 -2.20
C ASP A 44 6.62 -14.72 -1.15
N ASP A 45 5.83 -14.90 -0.10
CA ASP A 45 5.63 -13.93 0.98
C ASP A 45 6.95 -13.45 1.61
N GLY A 46 7.90 -14.37 1.81
CA GLY A 46 9.20 -14.05 2.40
C GLY A 46 10.06 -13.22 1.46
N PHE A 47 9.95 -13.45 0.15
CA PHE A 47 10.64 -12.65 -0.86
C PHE A 47 10.05 -11.26 -0.99
N GLU A 48 8.72 -11.12 -0.96
CA GLU A 48 8.05 -9.82 -0.91
C GLU A 48 8.49 -9.00 0.30
N ASP A 49 8.46 -9.61 1.48
CA ASP A 49 8.85 -8.94 2.73
C ASP A 49 10.33 -8.53 2.70
N GLN A 50 11.19 -9.33 2.06
CA GLN A 50 12.60 -8.98 1.85
C GLN A 50 12.75 -7.75 0.93
N LEU A 51 12.01 -7.70 -0.17
CA LEU A 51 12.01 -6.55 -1.08
C LEU A 51 11.41 -5.31 -0.42
N ALA A 52 10.31 -5.48 0.31
CA ALA A 52 9.65 -4.42 1.06
C ALA A 52 10.60 -3.79 2.08
N ALA A 53 11.29 -4.59 2.87
CA ALA A 53 12.27 -4.10 3.84
C ALA A 53 13.46 -3.42 3.16
N LYS A 54 13.97 -4.00 2.05
CA LYS A 54 15.15 -3.52 1.32
C LYS A 54 14.96 -2.10 0.77
N PHE A 55 13.77 -1.79 0.25
CA PHE A 55 13.50 -0.54 -0.45
C PHE A 55 12.50 0.38 0.28
N ALA A 56 12.11 0.06 1.51
CA ALA A 56 11.26 0.94 2.32
C ALA A 56 11.85 2.36 2.35
N PRO A 57 11.13 3.41 1.91
CA PRO A 57 11.73 4.72 1.70
C PRO A 57 12.05 5.47 3.00
N GLU A 58 12.97 6.43 2.90
CA GLU A 58 13.07 7.50 3.87
C GLU A 58 12.18 8.66 3.42
N VAL A 59 11.12 8.95 4.16
CA VAL A 59 10.21 10.05 3.86
C VAL A 59 10.63 11.30 4.66
N ARG A 60 10.84 12.40 3.96
CA ARG A 60 11.16 13.70 4.53
C ARG A 60 9.94 14.59 4.44
N LEU A 61 9.37 14.90 5.61
CA LEU A 61 8.20 15.75 5.74
C LEU A 61 8.62 17.22 5.82
N ALA A 62 7.71 18.12 5.44
CA ALA A 62 7.92 19.53 5.65
C ALA A 62 8.02 19.88 7.16
N PRO A 63 8.73 20.96 7.55
CA PRO A 63 8.74 21.45 8.93
C PRO A 63 7.32 21.68 9.45
N LEU A 64 7.09 21.47 10.75
CA LEU A 64 5.77 21.62 11.37
C LEU A 64 5.19 23.05 11.23
N SER A 65 6.04 24.04 11.06
CA SER A 65 5.63 25.44 10.82
C SER A 65 5.12 25.69 9.39
N ILE A 66 5.34 24.74 8.49
CA ILE A 66 4.94 24.82 7.08
C ILE A 66 3.73 23.92 6.85
N ASP A 67 3.83 22.67 7.26
CA ASP A 67 2.79 21.68 7.15
C ASP A 67 2.57 21.03 8.52
N TRP A 68 1.35 21.09 9.01
CA TRP A 68 0.97 20.55 10.30
C TRP A 68 0.36 19.14 10.23
N ALA A 69 -0.17 18.74 9.04
CA ALA A 69 -0.71 17.42 8.83
C ALA A 69 0.41 16.36 8.86
N ARG A 70 0.20 15.29 9.58
CA ARG A 70 1.21 14.24 9.79
C ARG A 70 0.65 12.87 9.43
N PRO A 71 1.51 11.91 9.07
CA PRO A 71 1.08 10.55 8.82
C PRO A 71 0.39 9.92 10.03
N ALA A 72 -0.38 8.88 9.78
CA ALA A 72 -0.98 8.04 10.80
C ALA A 72 -0.99 6.58 10.38
N ASN A 73 -1.27 5.67 11.32
CA ASN A 73 -1.67 4.32 10.95
C ASN A 73 -3.21 4.19 10.93
N VAL A 74 -3.65 3.18 10.21
CA VAL A 74 -5.08 2.87 10.01
C VAL A 74 -5.81 2.64 11.33
N ASP A 75 -5.22 1.87 12.26
CA ASP A 75 -5.88 1.54 13.51
C ASP A 75 -6.02 2.78 14.41
N TRP A 76 -5.00 3.66 14.42
CA TRP A 76 -5.06 4.94 15.11
C TRP A 76 -6.20 5.81 14.57
N TYR A 77 -6.37 5.85 13.23
CA TYR A 77 -7.41 6.61 12.56
C TYR A 77 -8.79 6.02 12.83
N LEU A 78 -8.97 4.70 12.62
CA LEU A 78 -10.24 4.01 12.85
C LEU A 78 -10.77 4.15 14.28
N ALA A 79 -9.88 4.23 15.26
CA ALA A 79 -10.26 4.48 16.65
C ALA A 79 -10.80 5.90 16.90
N ARG A 80 -10.71 6.80 15.91
CA ARG A 80 -11.04 8.24 16.05
C ARG A 80 -12.06 8.74 15.03
N VAL A 81 -12.65 7.86 14.26
CA VAL A 81 -13.63 8.22 13.23
C VAL A 81 -14.94 7.46 13.42
N HIS A 82 -15.99 7.96 12.82
CA HIS A 82 -17.24 7.25 12.64
C HIS A 82 -17.42 6.88 11.17
N MET A 83 -18.03 5.74 10.90
CA MET A 83 -18.50 5.44 9.54
C MET A 83 -19.91 6.01 9.38
N ARG A 84 -20.11 6.79 8.34
CA ARG A 84 -21.39 7.34 7.92
C ARG A 84 -21.78 6.83 6.55
N PHE A 85 -23.03 7.06 6.20
CA PHE A 85 -23.60 6.77 4.89
C PHE A 85 -24.25 8.03 4.34
N ASP A 86 -23.89 8.44 3.14
CA ASP A 86 -24.50 9.55 2.44
C ASP A 86 -25.74 9.11 1.69
N HIS A 87 -26.85 9.75 1.98
CA HIS A 87 -28.13 9.58 1.29
C HIS A 87 -28.32 10.71 0.28
N SER A 88 -27.92 10.51 -0.94
CA SER A 88 -28.21 11.45 -2.02
C SER A 88 -29.68 11.87 -2.03
N GLY A 89 -29.93 13.16 -1.93
CA GLY A 89 -31.27 13.75 -1.95
C GLY A 89 -32.01 13.81 -0.62
N CYS A 90 -31.37 13.48 0.49
CA CYS A 90 -31.93 13.66 1.84
C CYS A 90 -31.53 14.99 2.45
N PRO A 91 -32.43 15.68 3.21
CA PRO A 91 -32.08 16.92 3.90
C PRO A 91 -30.99 16.78 4.97
N ASP A 92 -30.85 15.59 5.54
CA ASP A 92 -29.83 15.19 6.52
C ASP A 92 -29.12 13.97 5.97
N CYS A 93 -28.22 14.20 5.03
CA CYS A 93 -27.68 13.15 4.18
C CYS A 93 -26.72 12.19 4.90
N GLN A 94 -26.21 12.55 6.09
CA GLN A 94 -25.13 11.81 6.72
C GLN A 94 -25.62 11.01 7.92
N VAL A 95 -25.94 9.76 7.69
CA VAL A 95 -26.45 8.86 8.75
C VAL A 95 -25.32 8.03 9.31
N LEU A 96 -25.24 7.94 10.63
CA LEU A 96 -24.28 7.08 11.33
C LEU A 96 -24.51 5.61 10.94
N ALA A 97 -23.54 5.01 10.25
CA ALA A 97 -23.55 3.59 9.88
C ALA A 97 -22.85 2.73 10.93
N LEU A 98 -21.76 3.22 11.50
CA LEU A 98 -20.97 2.52 12.51
C LEU A 98 -20.21 3.51 13.39
N ALA A 99 -20.48 3.49 14.70
CA ALA A 99 -19.84 4.42 15.65
C ALA A 99 -18.35 4.12 15.89
N THR A 100 -17.94 2.86 15.77
CA THR A 100 -16.56 2.44 16.04
C THR A 100 -16.11 1.47 14.96
N PRO A 101 -15.62 1.97 13.82
CA PRO A 101 -15.09 1.11 12.77
C PRO A 101 -13.79 0.44 13.24
N THR A 102 -13.61 -0.79 12.79
CA THR A 102 -12.39 -1.58 13.00
C THR A 102 -12.03 -2.25 11.68
N GLN A 103 -10.80 -2.70 11.51
CA GLN A 103 -10.41 -3.43 10.31
C GLN A 103 -11.30 -4.66 10.02
N SER A 104 -11.82 -5.32 11.04
CA SER A 104 -12.66 -6.52 10.88
C SER A 104 -14.09 -6.22 10.43
N ASN A 105 -14.64 -5.05 10.77
CA ASN A 105 -16.03 -4.71 10.45
C ASN A 105 -16.19 -3.65 9.35
N LEU A 106 -15.09 -3.00 8.96
CA LEU A 106 -15.08 -1.87 8.03
C LEU A 106 -15.75 -2.20 6.69
N SER A 107 -15.50 -3.38 6.14
CA SER A 107 -15.99 -3.80 4.83
C SER A 107 -17.27 -4.64 4.86
N THR A 108 -17.89 -4.81 6.02
CA THR A 108 -19.08 -5.67 6.19
C THR A 108 -20.34 -4.91 6.54
N GLN A 109 -20.29 -3.58 6.51
CA GLN A 109 -21.40 -2.75 6.97
C GLN A 109 -22.56 -2.73 6.00
N SER A 110 -23.73 -2.49 6.56
CA SER A 110 -24.95 -2.19 5.83
C SER A 110 -25.59 -0.95 6.41
N HIS A 111 -26.34 -0.24 5.59
CA HIS A 111 -27.19 0.86 6.03
C HIS A 111 -28.63 0.60 5.62
N ALA A 112 -29.55 0.74 6.58
CA ALA A 112 -30.99 0.66 6.35
C ALA A 112 -31.61 2.03 6.58
N THR A 113 -32.27 2.58 5.57
CA THR A 113 -33.07 3.78 5.73
C THR A 113 -34.33 3.53 6.51
N LYS A 114 -34.60 4.44 7.42
CA LYS A 114 -35.88 4.50 8.13
C LYS A 114 -36.57 5.82 7.75
N GLY A 115 -37.57 5.73 6.90
CA GLY A 115 -38.48 6.86 6.66
C GLY A 115 -38.63 7.27 5.20
N THR A 116 -39.72 7.98 4.95
CA THR A 116 -40.23 8.39 3.63
C THR A 116 -39.47 9.55 2.98
N PHE A 117 -38.57 10.20 3.68
CA PHE A 117 -37.92 11.42 3.21
C PHE A 117 -36.68 11.20 2.37
N CYS A 118 -36.06 10.03 2.44
CA CYS A 118 -34.75 9.78 1.82
C CYS A 118 -34.82 8.86 0.59
N GLY A 119 -35.96 8.46 0.10
CA GLY A 119 -36.11 7.67 -1.13
C GLY A 119 -35.58 6.22 -1.08
N HIS A 120 -34.93 5.81 0.00
CA HIS A 120 -34.49 4.45 0.21
C HIS A 120 -35.40 3.71 1.16
N THR A 121 -36.00 2.65 0.68
CA THR A 121 -36.84 1.74 1.47
C THR A 121 -36.15 0.41 1.75
N SER A 122 -34.91 0.23 1.23
CA SER A 122 -34.16 -1.02 1.31
C SER A 122 -32.83 -0.82 2.00
N THR A 123 -32.30 -1.90 2.59
CA THR A 123 -30.95 -1.93 3.15
C THR A 123 -29.93 -1.89 2.02
N VAL A 124 -28.98 -0.98 2.11
CA VAL A 124 -27.80 -0.93 1.24
C VAL A 124 -26.66 -1.63 1.95
N TYR A 125 -26.08 -2.62 1.28
CA TYR A 125 -24.98 -3.42 1.83
C TYR A 125 -23.65 -3.02 1.19
N TYR A 126 -22.63 -2.89 2.01
CA TYR A 126 -21.27 -2.93 1.54
C TYR A 126 -20.92 -4.36 1.12
N SER A 127 -20.36 -4.54 -0.07
CA SER A 127 -20.08 -5.87 -0.65
C SER A 127 -18.71 -5.93 -1.30
N ASN A 128 -17.68 -5.41 -0.65
CA ASN A 128 -16.30 -5.40 -1.15
C ASN A 128 -16.14 -4.80 -2.57
N ALA A 129 -17.02 -3.88 -2.93
CA ALA A 129 -17.00 -3.10 -4.16
C ALA A 129 -16.87 -1.61 -3.82
N SER A 130 -16.60 -0.77 -4.79
CA SER A 130 -16.61 0.67 -4.57
C SER A 130 -17.99 1.14 -4.12
N ARG A 131 -18.04 1.72 -2.93
CA ARG A 131 -19.28 2.19 -2.30
C ARG A 131 -19.01 3.55 -1.68
N LYS A 132 -18.80 4.54 -2.52
CA LYS A 132 -18.44 5.91 -2.17
C LYS A 132 -19.45 6.60 -1.25
N GLU A 133 -20.66 6.05 -1.12
CA GLU A 133 -21.68 6.51 -0.18
C GLU A 133 -21.33 6.23 1.29
N PHE A 134 -20.52 5.19 1.56
CA PHE A 134 -19.92 4.99 2.88
C PHE A 134 -18.67 5.85 3.00
N PHE A 135 -18.54 6.53 4.13
CA PHE A 135 -17.36 7.36 4.40
C PHE A 135 -16.99 7.35 5.89
N LEU A 136 -15.72 7.59 6.16
CA LEU A 136 -15.17 7.74 7.51
C LEU A 136 -15.06 9.23 7.82
N GLN A 137 -15.59 9.66 8.95
CA GLN A 137 -15.56 11.05 9.35
C GLN A 137 -15.00 11.19 10.76
N PRO A 138 -13.91 11.96 10.97
CA PRO A 138 -13.50 12.41 12.29
C PRO A 138 -14.59 13.29 12.91
N PRO A 139 -14.97 13.06 14.17
CA PRO A 139 -15.88 13.95 14.90
C PRO A 139 -15.16 15.21 15.42
N ASP A 140 -13.84 15.27 15.33
CA ASP A 140 -12.99 16.31 15.90
C ASP A 140 -11.83 16.61 14.94
N ASP A 141 -11.69 17.88 14.57
CA ASP A 141 -10.63 18.37 13.67
C ASP A 141 -9.21 18.11 14.22
N ALA A 142 -9.06 17.82 15.51
CA ALA A 142 -7.76 17.44 16.06
C ALA A 142 -7.17 16.17 15.41
N VAL A 143 -8.02 15.32 14.84
CA VAL A 143 -7.57 14.13 14.08
C VAL A 143 -6.81 14.52 12.80
N HIS A 144 -7.13 15.68 12.23
CA HIS A 144 -6.47 16.19 11.02
C HIS A 144 -4.96 16.43 11.23
N ASN A 145 -4.53 16.71 12.47
CA ASN A 145 -3.10 16.87 12.76
C ASN A 145 -2.27 15.61 12.55
N GLY A 146 -2.92 14.47 12.39
CA GLY A 146 -2.25 13.17 12.26
C GLY A 146 -1.78 12.60 13.60
N ALA A 147 -1.06 11.50 13.53
CA ALA A 147 -0.61 10.74 14.68
C ALA A 147 0.78 11.21 15.18
N PRO A 148 1.14 10.94 16.45
CA PRO A 148 2.53 11.03 16.88
C PRO A 148 3.42 10.07 16.07
N SER A 149 4.69 10.39 15.92
CA SER A 149 5.60 9.65 15.02
C SER A 149 5.77 8.16 15.37
N SER A 150 5.50 7.76 16.61
CA SER A 150 5.48 6.35 17.02
C SER A 150 4.33 5.55 16.37
N GLU A 151 3.31 6.23 15.85
CA GLU A 151 2.14 5.63 15.21
C GLU A 151 2.18 5.74 13.67
N TRP A 152 3.23 6.32 13.10
CA TRP A 152 3.37 6.37 11.64
C TRP A 152 3.70 4.98 11.09
N LYS A 153 2.95 4.54 10.08
CA LYS A 153 3.12 3.22 9.46
C LYS A 153 2.98 3.32 7.95
N VAL A 154 3.85 2.63 7.23
CA VAL A 154 3.71 2.47 5.79
C VAL A 154 3.08 1.11 5.47
N TYR A 155 2.23 1.09 4.45
CA TYR A 155 1.51 -0.09 3.98
C TYR A 155 2.11 -0.52 2.65
N VAL A 156 2.54 -1.77 2.56
CA VAL A 156 3.24 -2.27 1.39
C VAL A 156 2.34 -3.25 0.63
N HIS A 157 2.26 -3.05 -0.67
CA HIS A 157 1.64 -3.98 -1.60
C HIS A 157 2.66 -4.35 -2.67
N SER A 158 2.86 -5.63 -2.89
CA SER A 158 3.77 -6.14 -3.92
C SER A 158 2.97 -6.79 -5.04
N LYS A 159 3.51 -6.75 -6.25
CA LYS A 159 2.92 -7.44 -7.40
C LYS A 159 3.98 -7.70 -8.47
N LYS A 160 3.68 -8.59 -9.42
CA LYS A 160 4.51 -8.77 -10.61
C LYS A 160 4.51 -7.50 -11.45
N SER A 161 5.70 -7.06 -11.88
CA SER A 161 5.82 -5.84 -12.66
C SER A 161 5.31 -6.03 -14.09
N ALA A 162 4.45 -5.10 -14.52
CA ALA A 162 4.09 -5.00 -15.94
C ALA A 162 5.17 -4.31 -16.78
N LEU A 163 6.10 -3.59 -16.14
CA LEU A 163 7.16 -2.85 -16.81
C LEU A 163 8.38 -3.73 -17.12
N VAL A 164 8.74 -4.63 -16.19
CA VAL A 164 9.94 -5.45 -16.24
C VAL A 164 9.56 -6.93 -16.25
N ALA A 165 9.84 -7.63 -17.32
CA ALA A 165 9.52 -9.05 -17.42
C ALA A 165 10.20 -9.86 -16.30
N GLY A 166 9.42 -10.57 -15.51
CA GLY A 166 9.86 -11.30 -14.33
C GLY A 166 10.24 -10.42 -13.13
N GLY A 167 10.13 -9.11 -13.23
CA GLY A 167 10.37 -8.18 -12.15
C GLY A 167 9.17 -7.97 -11.24
N TYR A 168 9.34 -7.12 -10.24
CA TYR A 168 8.35 -6.87 -9.19
C TYR A 168 8.16 -5.37 -9.00
N ASP A 169 6.93 -4.96 -8.69
CA ASP A 169 6.56 -3.62 -8.27
C ASP A 169 6.21 -3.66 -6.79
N ILE A 170 6.88 -2.88 -5.97
CA ILE A 170 6.67 -2.76 -4.54
C ILE A 170 6.12 -1.36 -4.26
N GLN A 171 4.86 -1.27 -3.92
CA GLN A 171 4.17 -0.02 -3.62
C GLN A 171 4.27 0.28 -2.13
N TYR A 172 4.64 1.49 -1.77
CA TYR A 172 4.70 2.00 -0.39
C TYR A 172 3.65 3.08 -0.23
N TRP A 173 2.58 2.79 0.51
CA TRP A 173 1.44 3.66 0.71
C TRP A 173 1.53 4.39 2.05
N PHE A 174 1.36 5.70 2.00
CA PHE A 174 1.40 6.61 3.15
C PHE A 174 -0.01 7.13 3.41
N PHE A 175 -0.45 7.09 4.65
CA PHE A 175 -1.76 7.60 5.04
C PHE A 175 -1.62 8.87 5.87
N TYR A 176 -2.34 9.91 5.47
CA TYR A 176 -2.49 11.18 6.19
C TYR A 176 -3.98 11.40 6.48
N PRO A 177 -4.38 11.78 7.71
CA PRO A 177 -5.79 12.04 8.05
C PRO A 177 -6.39 13.25 7.34
N TYR A 178 -5.58 14.15 6.83
CA TYR A 178 -6.04 15.37 6.16
C TYR A 178 -5.09 15.78 5.03
N ASN A 179 -5.66 16.36 3.99
CA ASN A 179 -4.97 17.03 2.89
C ASN A 179 -5.30 18.52 2.99
N ASP A 180 -4.30 19.34 3.33
CA ASP A 180 -4.40 20.82 3.42
C ASP A 180 -3.82 21.46 2.17
N SER A 181 -4.20 20.95 1.02
CA SER A 181 -3.83 21.49 -0.29
C SER A 181 -4.57 22.80 -0.55
N TYR A 182 -4.37 23.39 -1.69
CA TYR A 182 -4.97 24.70 -2.04
C TYR A 182 -6.44 24.80 -1.65
N ALA A 183 -6.87 25.98 -1.23
CA ALA A 183 -8.13 26.36 -0.60
C ALA A 183 -9.46 25.81 -1.20
N SER A 184 -9.42 25.17 -2.36
CA SER A 184 -10.60 24.62 -3.02
C SER A 184 -10.60 23.09 -3.14
N VAL A 185 -9.56 22.41 -2.66
CA VAL A 185 -9.39 20.95 -2.78
C VAL A 185 -8.95 20.29 -1.48
N ASN A 186 -9.06 21.00 -0.36
CA ASN A 186 -8.83 20.39 0.96
C ASN A 186 -9.86 19.29 1.22
N HIS A 187 -9.42 18.19 1.78
CA HIS A 187 -10.31 17.08 2.14
C HIS A 187 -9.73 16.25 3.30
N GLU A 188 -10.61 15.60 4.01
CA GLU A 188 -10.21 14.60 4.99
C GLU A 188 -9.59 13.41 4.29
N SER A 189 -8.56 12.86 4.90
CA SER A 189 -7.77 11.73 4.46
C SER A 189 -7.02 11.92 3.14
N ASP A 190 -5.85 11.34 3.09
CA ASP A 190 -5.03 11.30 1.89
C ASP A 190 -4.21 10.01 1.86
N TRP A 191 -4.13 9.38 0.68
CA TRP A 191 -3.34 8.19 0.44
C TRP A 191 -2.37 8.44 -0.69
N GLU A 192 -1.12 8.63 -0.33
CA GLU A 192 -0.03 8.86 -1.26
C GLU A 192 0.90 7.65 -1.37
N HIS A 193 1.67 7.53 -2.43
CA HIS A 193 2.53 6.37 -2.61
C HIS A 193 3.76 6.63 -3.49
N ILE A 194 4.74 5.74 -3.33
CA ILE A 194 5.75 5.48 -4.35
C ILE A 194 5.71 4.00 -4.73
N THR A 195 6.22 3.67 -5.91
CA THR A 195 6.40 2.29 -6.35
C THR A 195 7.85 2.06 -6.76
N VAL A 196 8.53 1.13 -6.11
CA VAL A 196 9.84 0.67 -6.53
C VAL A 196 9.66 -0.53 -7.46
N THR A 197 10.20 -0.44 -8.67
CA THR A 197 10.25 -1.55 -9.63
C THR A 197 11.63 -2.22 -9.56
N THR A 198 11.64 -3.54 -9.53
CA THR A 198 12.87 -4.36 -9.53
C THR A 198 12.96 -5.24 -10.76
N ASP A 199 14.14 -5.80 -11.01
CA ASP A 199 14.31 -6.94 -11.91
C ASP A 199 13.89 -8.27 -11.22
N SER A 200 14.01 -9.39 -11.95
CA SER A 200 13.68 -10.72 -11.42
C SER A 200 14.59 -11.21 -10.29
N ALA A 201 15.76 -10.61 -10.12
CA ALA A 201 16.68 -10.88 -9.02
C ALA A 201 16.47 -9.95 -7.81
N GLY A 202 15.47 -9.07 -7.85
CA GLY A 202 15.20 -8.09 -6.80
C GLY A 202 16.20 -6.93 -6.76
N ASN A 203 16.87 -6.60 -7.88
CA ASN A 203 17.69 -5.41 -7.99
C ASN A 203 16.83 -4.23 -8.43
N PHE A 204 17.14 -3.04 -7.92
CA PHE A 204 16.44 -1.81 -8.29
C PHE A 204 16.53 -1.55 -9.79
N TYR A 205 15.39 -1.33 -10.42
CA TYR A 205 15.27 -0.91 -11.81
C TYR A 205 14.88 0.57 -11.93
N SER A 206 13.80 0.97 -11.29
CA SER A 206 13.31 2.37 -11.28
C SER A 206 12.35 2.58 -10.10
N ALA A 207 12.01 3.83 -9.80
CA ALA A 207 10.92 4.14 -8.90
C ALA A 207 9.94 5.15 -9.50
N TRP A 208 8.65 4.92 -9.29
CA TRP A 208 7.58 5.86 -9.61
C TRP A 208 7.22 6.63 -8.34
N TYR A 209 7.26 7.94 -8.41
CA TYR A 209 6.82 8.83 -7.33
C TYR A 209 5.50 9.45 -7.74
N ALA A 210 4.44 9.13 -7.00
CA ALA A 210 3.09 9.64 -7.27
C ALA A 210 3.00 11.12 -6.90
N ALA A 211 2.30 11.86 -7.74
CA ALA A 211 1.98 13.26 -7.51
C ALA A 211 0.60 13.56 -8.11
N HIS A 212 -0.37 13.84 -7.27
CA HIS A 212 -1.76 14.08 -7.66
C HIS A 212 -2.35 12.93 -8.49
N SER A 213 -2.90 13.23 -9.67
CA SER A 213 -3.45 12.21 -10.60
C SER A 213 -2.38 11.52 -11.47
N GLY A 214 -1.09 11.83 -11.25
CA GLY A 214 0.02 11.34 -12.05
C GLY A 214 1.24 10.95 -11.23
N GLY A 215 2.40 11.27 -11.75
CA GLY A 215 3.68 11.02 -11.11
C GLY A 215 4.83 11.00 -12.11
N THR A 216 6.02 10.66 -11.62
CA THR A 216 7.22 10.61 -12.46
C THR A 216 8.06 9.39 -12.10
N ARG A 217 8.59 8.73 -13.11
CA ARG A 217 9.50 7.59 -12.96
C ARG A 217 10.96 8.07 -12.97
N TYR A 218 11.71 7.60 -11.99
CA TYR A 218 13.12 7.96 -11.80
C TYR A 218 14.02 6.73 -11.86
N SER A 219 15.19 6.89 -12.47
CA SER A 219 16.31 5.95 -12.39
C SER A 219 17.09 6.12 -11.09
N ALA A 220 17.93 5.16 -10.73
CA ALA A 220 18.74 5.21 -9.52
C ALA A 220 19.62 6.48 -9.42
N SER A 221 20.16 6.98 -10.54
CA SER A 221 21.01 8.17 -10.58
C SER A 221 20.24 9.49 -10.38
N GLN A 222 18.94 9.49 -10.51
CA GLN A 222 18.08 10.66 -10.31
C GLN A 222 17.53 10.75 -8.89
N LEU A 223 17.70 9.68 -8.09
CA LEU A 223 17.25 9.60 -6.71
C LEU A 223 18.37 9.87 -5.72
N ARG A 224 17.99 10.30 -4.53
CA ARG A 224 18.84 10.29 -3.34
C ARG A 224 18.56 9.01 -2.55
N TRP A 225 19.57 8.52 -1.85
CA TRP A 225 19.53 7.26 -1.15
C TRP A 225 20.05 7.36 0.27
N ASN A 226 19.44 6.61 1.18
CA ASN A 226 19.98 6.26 2.48
C ASN A 226 20.24 4.74 2.49
N GLY A 227 21.47 4.29 2.18
CA GLY A 227 21.73 2.87 1.93
C GLY A 227 20.95 2.35 0.70
N THR A 228 20.03 1.42 0.90
CA THR A 228 19.16 0.89 -0.15
C THR A 228 17.79 1.61 -0.21
N HIS A 229 17.56 2.56 0.68
CA HIS A 229 16.29 3.23 0.86
C HIS A 229 16.22 4.50 0.00
N PRO A 230 15.28 4.61 -0.96
CA PRO A 230 15.12 5.84 -1.72
C PRO A 230 14.58 6.95 -0.81
N ILE A 231 15.06 8.18 -1.00
CA ILE A 231 14.60 9.34 -0.25
C ILE A 231 13.44 9.98 -1.00
N VAL A 232 12.33 10.18 -0.28
CA VAL A 232 11.10 10.81 -0.75
C VAL A 232 10.88 12.09 0.03
N TYR A 233 10.63 13.20 -0.66
CA TYR A 233 10.18 14.44 -0.06
C TYR A 233 8.67 14.55 -0.24
N SER A 234 7.93 14.65 0.87
CA SER A 234 6.49 14.90 0.89
C SER A 234 6.23 16.37 0.71
N VAL A 235 5.33 16.71 -0.19
CA VAL A 235 4.86 18.08 -0.42
C VAL A 235 4.08 18.59 0.80
N ASP A 236 4.19 19.87 1.07
CA ASP A 236 3.34 20.53 2.06
C ASP A 236 1.86 20.48 1.65
N GLY A 237 1.03 20.06 2.56
CA GLY A 237 -0.43 20.00 2.42
C GLY A 237 -0.97 18.89 1.53
N SER A 238 -0.43 18.68 0.33
CA SER A 238 -0.93 17.66 -0.61
C SER A 238 -0.23 16.31 -0.50
N HIS A 239 0.89 16.24 0.23
CA HIS A 239 1.70 15.05 0.49
C HIS A 239 2.24 14.31 -0.75
N ALA A 240 2.08 14.86 -1.94
CA ALA A 240 2.63 14.31 -3.18
C ALA A 240 4.14 14.04 -3.05
N SER A 241 4.65 13.04 -3.77
CA SER A 241 6.00 12.52 -3.58
C SER A 241 6.99 13.05 -4.61
N TYR A 242 8.13 13.62 -4.17
CA TYR A 242 9.20 14.12 -5.05
C TYR A 242 10.59 13.64 -4.60
N PRO A 243 11.58 13.59 -5.52
CA PRO A 243 12.91 13.05 -5.20
C PRO A 243 13.86 14.05 -4.56
N THR A 244 13.53 15.36 -4.61
CA THR A 244 14.40 16.43 -4.08
C THR A 244 13.59 17.56 -3.47
N VAL A 245 14.24 18.41 -2.68
CA VAL A 245 13.70 19.71 -2.28
C VAL A 245 13.54 20.59 -3.52
N GLY A 246 12.44 21.31 -3.60
CA GLY A 246 12.18 22.20 -4.73
C GLY A 246 10.76 22.75 -4.81
N THR A 247 10.51 23.41 -5.92
CA THR A 247 9.19 23.88 -6.35
C THR A 247 8.84 23.19 -7.65
N TYR A 248 7.72 22.52 -7.67
CA TYR A 248 7.28 21.70 -8.80
C TYR A 248 5.96 22.27 -9.35
N PRO A 249 5.91 22.67 -10.63
CA PRO A 249 4.67 23.14 -11.23
C PRO A 249 3.61 22.04 -11.22
N THR A 250 2.39 22.38 -10.82
CA THR A 250 1.24 21.48 -10.92
C THR A 250 0.51 21.66 -12.27
N SER A 251 -0.45 20.78 -12.55
CA SER A 251 -1.33 20.94 -13.70
C SER A 251 -2.30 22.11 -13.57
N VAL A 252 -2.43 22.71 -12.39
CA VAL A 252 -3.30 23.86 -12.13
C VAL A 252 -2.48 25.15 -12.31
N PRO A 253 -2.84 26.02 -13.27
CA PRO A 253 -2.08 27.24 -13.53
C PRO A 253 -1.99 28.15 -12.29
N GLY A 254 -0.77 28.58 -11.96
CA GLY A 254 -0.51 29.47 -10.83
C GLY A 254 -0.29 28.74 -9.50
N PHE A 255 -0.36 27.41 -9.47
CA PHE A 255 -0.07 26.61 -8.30
C PHE A 255 1.17 25.72 -8.50
N SER A 256 1.90 25.51 -7.43
CA SER A 256 3.10 24.67 -7.41
C SER A 256 3.17 23.89 -6.10
N ASP A 257 3.68 22.70 -6.17
CA ASP A 257 4.05 21.89 -5.02
C ASP A 257 5.40 22.36 -4.47
N HIS A 258 5.54 22.35 -3.16
CA HIS A 258 6.78 22.71 -2.49
C HIS A 258 7.22 21.59 -1.56
N THR A 259 8.50 21.27 -1.60
CA THR A 259 9.15 20.31 -0.69
C THR A 259 10.27 20.99 0.06
N TYR A 260 10.51 20.55 1.29
CA TYR A 260 11.41 21.24 2.22
C TYR A 260 12.43 20.30 2.86
N ASP A 261 13.56 20.87 3.28
CA ASP A 261 14.47 20.25 4.24
C ASP A 261 14.16 20.72 5.66
N GLY A 262 14.71 20.02 6.65
CA GLY A 262 14.69 20.42 8.06
C GLY A 262 13.43 20.03 8.82
N GLY A 263 12.51 19.35 8.18
CA GLY A 263 11.36 18.72 8.84
C GLY A 263 11.67 17.32 9.40
N PRO A 264 10.69 16.63 9.95
CA PRO A 264 10.84 15.26 10.43
C PRO A 264 11.29 14.29 9.34
N VAL A 265 12.16 13.36 9.72
CA VAL A 265 12.61 12.24 8.87
C VAL A 265 11.92 10.97 9.33
N TRP A 266 11.15 10.36 8.45
CA TRP A 266 10.46 9.11 8.72
C TRP A 266 11.17 7.96 8.01
N GLN A 267 11.83 7.11 8.79
CA GLN A 267 12.47 5.88 8.32
C GLN A 267 11.44 4.77 8.31
N THR A 268 10.78 4.57 7.17
CA THR A 268 9.61 3.70 7.07
C THR A 268 9.92 2.23 7.30
N TRP A 269 11.18 1.81 7.14
CA TRP A 269 11.63 0.45 7.45
C TRP A 269 11.52 0.06 8.93
N ASN A 270 11.32 1.04 9.84
CA ASN A 270 11.12 0.77 11.26
C ASN A 270 9.66 0.36 11.58
N ASN A 271 8.69 0.71 10.73
CA ASN A 271 7.28 0.41 10.96
C ASN A 271 6.52 0.30 9.63
N TRP A 272 6.55 -0.87 9.04
CA TRP A 272 5.81 -1.19 7.83
C TRP A 272 5.03 -2.49 7.97
N VAL A 273 4.08 -2.73 7.08
CA VAL A 273 3.32 -3.98 6.99
C VAL A 273 2.97 -4.28 5.54
N ASN A 274 3.20 -5.53 5.11
CA ASN A 274 2.68 -6.01 3.84
C ASN A 274 1.17 -6.26 3.99
N VAL A 275 0.37 -5.67 3.12
CA VAL A 275 -1.09 -5.74 3.19
C VAL A 275 -1.66 -6.89 2.38
N GLY A 276 -0.87 -7.47 1.47
CA GLY A 276 -1.32 -8.49 0.53
C GLY A 276 -2.35 -7.98 -0.48
N GLU A 277 -3.03 -8.90 -1.10
CA GLU A 277 -4.05 -8.62 -2.11
C GLU A 277 -5.43 -8.31 -1.48
N ARG A 278 -6.23 -7.47 -2.16
CA ARG A 278 -7.59 -7.12 -1.70
C ARG A 278 -8.46 -8.36 -1.46
N GLY A 279 -8.30 -9.40 -2.27
CA GLY A 279 -9.01 -10.67 -2.12
C GLY A 279 -8.56 -11.49 -0.90
N ALA A 280 -7.30 -11.39 -0.55
CA ALA A 280 -6.62 -12.15 0.49
C ALA A 280 -5.65 -11.24 1.29
N PRO A 281 -6.14 -10.36 2.17
CA PRO A 281 -5.28 -9.46 2.95
C PRO A 281 -4.33 -10.22 3.87
N ARG A 282 -3.06 -9.82 3.88
CA ARG A 282 -2.05 -10.32 4.82
C ARG A 282 -2.09 -9.53 6.13
N ASN A 283 -1.51 -10.10 7.17
CA ASN A 283 -1.28 -9.42 8.46
C ASN A 283 -2.53 -8.75 9.06
N VAL A 284 -3.72 -9.33 8.81
CA VAL A 284 -5.01 -8.80 9.30
C VAL A 284 -5.34 -7.40 8.74
N GLN A 285 -4.70 -6.97 7.65
CA GLN A 285 -4.92 -5.65 7.04
C GLN A 285 -6.21 -5.60 6.20
N ASN A 286 -7.35 -5.94 6.83
CA ASN A 286 -8.65 -6.03 6.18
C ASN A 286 -9.19 -4.68 5.66
N PHE A 287 -8.60 -3.57 6.05
CA PHE A 287 -8.98 -2.24 5.57
C PHE A 287 -8.87 -2.11 4.06
N ILE A 288 -8.00 -2.89 3.41
CA ILE A 288 -7.86 -2.85 1.95
C ILE A 288 -9.12 -3.36 1.23
N LYS A 289 -10.05 -4.01 1.94
CA LYS A 289 -11.38 -4.38 1.43
C LYS A 289 -12.40 -3.25 1.48
N TYR A 290 -12.09 -2.14 2.14
CA TYR A 290 -13.01 -1.04 2.29
C TYR A 290 -13.03 -0.14 1.05
N GLY A 291 -14.11 -0.19 0.31
CA GLY A 291 -14.32 0.61 -0.91
C GLY A 291 -15.02 1.94 -0.69
N GLY A 292 -15.32 2.31 0.55
CA GLY A 292 -15.83 3.63 0.91
C GLY A 292 -14.75 4.70 0.90
N ARG A 293 -15.14 5.92 1.22
CA ARG A 293 -14.22 7.06 1.37
C ARG A 293 -13.60 7.08 2.76
N TRP A 294 -12.35 7.49 2.85
CA TRP A 294 -11.62 7.61 4.11
C TRP A 294 -11.84 8.96 4.81
N GLY A 295 -12.59 9.85 4.21
CA GLY A 295 -12.96 11.15 4.73
C GLY A 295 -14.36 11.55 4.29
N GLU A 296 -14.83 12.69 4.79
CA GLU A 296 -16.15 13.25 4.52
C GLU A 296 -16.39 13.45 3.02
N ILE A 297 -17.66 13.37 2.63
CA ILE A 297 -18.11 13.69 1.27
C ILE A 297 -18.30 15.19 1.16
N GLY A 298 -17.45 15.83 0.39
CA GLY A 298 -17.54 17.24 0.05
C GLY A 298 -18.45 17.51 -1.16
N GLU A 299 -18.50 18.76 -1.58
CA GLU A 299 -19.33 19.20 -2.73
C GLU A 299 -18.88 18.58 -4.08
N THR A 300 -17.62 18.21 -4.18
CA THR A 300 -17.02 17.61 -5.38
C THR A 300 -16.15 16.41 -5.02
N ASP A 301 -15.77 15.59 -5.99
CA ASP A 301 -14.79 14.52 -5.77
C ASP A 301 -13.44 15.05 -5.26
N ALA A 302 -13.04 16.25 -5.66
CA ALA A 302 -11.79 16.87 -5.24
C ALA A 302 -11.80 17.40 -3.80
N THR A 303 -12.97 17.65 -3.25
CA THR A 303 -13.17 18.08 -1.84
C THR A 303 -13.69 16.95 -0.95
N SER A 304 -13.75 15.75 -1.47
CA SER A 304 -14.20 14.56 -0.75
C SER A 304 -13.04 13.68 -0.37
N GLY A 305 -13.14 13.02 0.77
CA GLY A 305 -12.18 12.01 1.20
C GLY A 305 -11.91 10.97 0.11
N VAL A 306 -10.66 10.54 0.01
CA VAL A 306 -10.22 9.58 -1.01
C VAL A 306 -10.63 8.15 -0.68
N GLN A 307 -10.65 7.27 -1.66
CA GLN A 307 -10.77 5.82 -1.43
C GLN A 307 -9.41 5.24 -1.00
N GLY A 308 -9.45 4.14 -0.28
CA GLY A 308 -8.24 3.42 0.14
C GLY A 308 -7.43 2.87 -1.04
N PRO A 309 -6.18 2.45 -0.80
CA PRO A 309 -5.21 2.08 -1.84
C PRO A 309 -5.74 1.10 -2.87
N SER A 310 -6.36 0.01 -2.45
CA SER A 310 -6.83 -1.06 -3.34
C SER A 310 -8.00 -0.67 -4.26
N PHE A 311 -8.59 0.50 -4.05
CA PHE A 311 -9.65 1.08 -4.91
C PHE A 311 -9.15 2.26 -5.74
N GLN A 312 -7.89 2.61 -5.64
CA GLN A 312 -7.24 3.59 -6.52
C GLN A 312 -6.67 2.90 -7.76
N GLY A 313 -6.66 3.61 -8.89
CA GLY A 313 -6.15 3.07 -10.15
C GLY A 313 -4.68 2.64 -10.10
N SER A 314 -3.89 3.36 -9.31
CA SER A 314 -2.47 3.09 -9.09
C SER A 314 -2.17 1.73 -8.44
N TRP A 315 -3.09 1.14 -7.69
CA TRP A 315 -2.94 -0.21 -7.13
C TRP A 315 -2.58 -1.26 -8.19
N ASN A 316 -3.21 -1.16 -9.35
CA ASN A 316 -3.02 -2.12 -10.44
C ASN A 316 -2.02 -1.65 -11.50
N THR A 317 -1.72 -0.36 -11.59
CA THR A 317 -0.98 0.23 -12.73
C THR A 317 0.49 0.50 -12.45
N TYR A 318 0.86 0.86 -11.23
CA TYR A 318 2.23 1.27 -10.89
C TYR A 318 2.80 0.42 -9.78
#